data_c41381741ede089491a9449f94879c2e
#
_entry.id   c41381741ede089491a9449f94879c2e
#
_cell.length_a   1.000
_cell.length_b   1.000
_cell.length_c   1.000
_cell.angle_alpha   90.00
_cell.angle_beta   90.00
_cell.angle_gamma   90.00
#
_symmetry.space_group_name_H-M   'P 1'
#
loop_
_entity.id
_entity.type
_entity.pdbx_description
1 polymer ?
#
loop_
_entity_poly.entity_id
_entity_poly.type
_entity_poly.pdbx_seq_one_letter_code
_entity_poly.pdbx_strand_id
1 'polypeptide(L)'
;MYALLQASVDGHTYLPESELTRRASDLLGVDGALIEKHYMDLAIERKLVLKEKDGQMQIYAASYYYMENNCAVLLKNLDMQYDVADKEIQDRVRRIEKQTGMTLDEKQMDAVKEAVRSGLLVITGGPGTGKTTTINTIIRYFEMEGMDIFLA
;
A
#
# COMPACT_ATOMS: atom_id res chain seq x y z
N MET A 1 -15.91 10.52 -16.73
CA MET A 1 -15.60 9.07 -16.50
C MET A 1 -14.44 8.55 -17.33
N TYR A 2 -14.48 8.64 -18.67
CA TYR A 2 -13.41 8.09 -19.53
C TYR A 2 -12.01 8.59 -19.16
N ALA A 3 -11.84 9.90 -18.91
CA ALA A 3 -10.56 10.49 -18.52
C ALA A 3 -9.98 9.91 -17.21
N LEU A 4 -10.84 9.57 -16.23
CA LEU A 4 -10.41 8.89 -15.00
C LEU A 4 -10.00 7.45 -15.24
N LEU A 5 -10.75 6.72 -16.08
CA LEU A 5 -10.39 5.36 -16.45
C LEU A 5 -9.08 5.31 -17.25
N GLN A 6 -8.85 6.30 -18.12
CA GLN A 6 -7.59 6.40 -18.84
C GLN A 6 -6.41 6.69 -17.90
N ALA A 7 -6.60 7.59 -16.93
CA ALA A 7 -5.59 7.88 -15.91
C ALA A 7 -5.25 6.67 -15.02
N SER A 8 -6.20 5.74 -14.84
CA SER A 8 -5.95 4.54 -14.04
C SER A 8 -4.97 3.56 -14.70
N VAL A 9 -4.81 3.60 -16.03
CA VAL A 9 -3.78 2.83 -16.74
C VAL A 9 -2.38 3.29 -16.33
N ASP A 10 -2.24 4.59 -16.01
CA ASP A 10 -1.00 5.19 -15.50
C ASP A 10 -0.84 5.05 -13.98
N GLY A 11 -1.72 4.28 -13.31
CA GLY A 11 -1.68 4.02 -11.88
C GLY A 11 -2.40 5.08 -11.01
N HIS A 12 -3.14 6.00 -11.59
CA HIS A 12 -3.88 7.03 -10.84
C HIS A 12 -5.25 6.53 -10.40
N THR A 13 -5.55 6.56 -9.11
CA THR A 13 -6.88 6.24 -8.57
C THR A 13 -7.82 7.45 -8.57
N TYR A 14 -7.25 8.65 -8.60
CA TYR A 14 -7.96 9.93 -8.72
C TYR A 14 -7.19 10.91 -9.62
N LEU A 15 -7.86 11.98 -9.99
CA LEU A 15 -7.22 13.18 -10.54
C LEU A 15 -7.62 14.41 -9.72
N PRO A 16 -6.71 15.40 -9.59
CA PRO A 16 -7.10 16.75 -9.15
C PRO A 16 -8.18 17.32 -10.08
N GLU A 17 -9.12 18.07 -9.51
CA GLU A 17 -10.23 18.66 -10.29
C GLU A 17 -9.75 19.42 -11.53
N SER A 18 -8.75 20.29 -11.37
CA SER A 18 -8.19 21.07 -12.48
C SER A 18 -7.62 20.20 -13.61
N GLU A 19 -6.94 19.10 -13.26
CA GLU A 19 -6.36 18.19 -14.24
C GLU A 19 -7.46 17.36 -14.93
N LEU A 20 -8.47 16.91 -14.18
CA LEU A 20 -9.62 16.20 -14.76
C LEU A 20 -10.40 17.10 -15.71
N THR A 21 -10.67 18.37 -15.29
CA THR A 21 -11.35 19.36 -16.12
C THR A 21 -10.59 19.60 -17.42
N ARG A 22 -9.27 19.83 -17.33
CA ARG A 22 -8.41 20.02 -18.51
C ARG A 22 -8.48 18.83 -19.47
N ARG A 23 -8.24 17.61 -18.96
CA ARG A 23 -8.27 16.38 -19.80
C ARG A 23 -9.64 16.15 -20.45
N ALA A 24 -10.72 16.39 -19.68
CA ALA A 24 -12.07 16.21 -20.21
C ALA A 24 -12.43 17.31 -21.23
N SER A 25 -11.99 18.54 -21.03
CA SER A 25 -12.12 19.65 -21.97
C SER A 25 -11.43 19.34 -23.30
N ASP A 26 -10.18 18.86 -23.24
CA ASP A 26 -9.38 18.48 -24.42
C ASP A 26 -10.06 17.32 -25.20
N LEU A 27 -10.64 16.33 -24.48
CA LEU A 27 -11.30 15.18 -25.09
C LEU A 27 -12.63 15.52 -25.77
N LEU A 28 -13.39 16.45 -25.19
CA LEU A 28 -14.76 16.77 -25.65
C LEU A 28 -14.83 18.03 -26.53
N GLY A 29 -13.75 18.83 -26.55
CA GLY A 29 -13.72 20.10 -27.27
C GLY A 29 -14.67 21.15 -26.70
N VAL A 30 -14.92 21.13 -25.37
CA VAL A 30 -15.83 22.04 -24.67
C VAL A 30 -15.12 22.80 -23.56
N ASP A 31 -15.70 23.94 -23.15
CA ASP A 31 -15.16 24.72 -22.05
C ASP A 31 -15.18 23.94 -20.73
N GLY A 32 -14.11 24.05 -19.94
CA GLY A 32 -13.98 23.41 -18.65
C GLY A 32 -15.09 23.74 -17.66
N ALA A 33 -15.60 24.99 -17.67
CA ALA A 33 -16.71 25.41 -16.83
C ALA A 33 -18.01 24.64 -17.10
N LEU A 34 -18.19 24.12 -18.31
CA LEU A 34 -19.33 23.24 -18.62
C LEU A 34 -19.13 21.85 -18.00
N ILE A 35 -17.91 21.36 -17.92
CA ILE A 35 -17.59 20.06 -17.33
C ILE A 35 -17.77 20.09 -15.82
N GLU A 36 -17.27 21.13 -15.15
CA GLU A 36 -17.33 21.29 -13.69
C GLU A 36 -18.78 21.26 -13.16
N LYS A 37 -19.71 21.81 -13.90
CA LYS A 37 -21.16 21.79 -13.54
C LYS A 37 -21.71 20.37 -13.37
N HIS A 38 -21.13 19.38 -14.06
CA HIS A 38 -21.61 18.00 -14.03
C HIS A 38 -20.96 17.13 -12.96
N TYR A 39 -19.94 17.62 -12.23
CA TYR A 39 -19.28 16.81 -11.19
C TYR A 39 -20.24 16.44 -10.06
N MET A 40 -21.06 17.40 -9.60
CA MET A 40 -22.05 17.11 -8.56
C MET A 40 -23.14 16.15 -9.03
N ASP A 41 -23.64 16.29 -10.26
CA ASP A 41 -24.63 15.37 -10.82
C ASP A 41 -24.10 13.94 -10.86
N LEU A 42 -22.85 13.78 -11.36
CA LEU A 42 -22.18 12.47 -11.43
C LEU A 42 -21.87 11.92 -10.02
N ALA A 43 -21.65 12.77 -9.03
CA ALA A 43 -21.47 12.33 -7.64
C ALA A 43 -22.79 11.87 -7.02
N ILE A 44 -23.90 12.58 -7.29
CA ILE A 44 -25.26 12.18 -6.87
C ILE A 44 -25.62 10.83 -7.50
N GLU A 45 -25.28 10.62 -8.76
CA GLU A 45 -25.44 9.33 -9.47
C GLU A 45 -24.46 8.22 -8.99
N ARG A 46 -23.63 8.52 -7.99
CA ARG A 46 -22.61 7.59 -7.43
C ARG A 46 -21.59 7.09 -8.47
N LYS A 47 -21.34 7.85 -9.52
CA LYS A 47 -20.31 7.57 -10.52
C LYS A 47 -18.96 8.17 -10.13
N LEU A 48 -18.98 9.31 -9.42
CA LEU A 48 -17.81 10.00 -8.90
C LEU A 48 -17.85 10.07 -7.38
N VAL A 49 -16.67 10.21 -6.78
CA VAL A 49 -16.51 10.64 -5.39
C VAL A 49 -15.59 11.85 -5.38
N LEU A 50 -16.04 12.93 -4.76
CA LEU A 50 -15.31 14.17 -4.59
C LEU A 50 -14.78 14.22 -3.15
N LYS A 51 -13.47 14.43 -2.99
CA LYS A 51 -12.80 14.56 -1.69
C LYS A 51 -11.91 15.79 -1.69
N GLU A 52 -12.06 16.60 -0.69
CA GLU A 52 -11.11 17.67 -0.42
C GLU A 52 -10.00 17.14 0.49
N LYS A 53 -8.76 17.36 0.06
CA LYS A 53 -7.57 17.03 0.84
C LYS A 53 -6.52 18.10 0.62
N ASP A 54 -6.01 18.67 1.71
CA ASP A 54 -4.96 19.71 1.71
C ASP A 54 -5.31 20.92 0.81
N GLY A 55 -6.60 21.33 0.81
CA GLY A 55 -7.10 22.43 -0.01
C GLY A 55 -7.24 22.12 -1.50
N GLN A 56 -7.09 20.85 -1.90
CA GLN A 56 -7.22 20.41 -3.28
C GLN A 56 -8.40 19.42 -3.41
N MET A 57 -9.28 19.68 -4.38
CA MET A 57 -10.36 18.75 -4.72
C MET A 57 -9.80 17.59 -5.54
N GLN A 58 -9.96 16.38 -5.02
CA GLN A 58 -9.62 15.10 -5.65
C GLN A 58 -10.89 14.43 -6.15
N ILE A 59 -10.91 14.06 -7.42
CA ILE A 59 -12.07 13.41 -8.05
C ILE A 59 -11.71 11.99 -8.43
N TYR A 60 -12.44 11.04 -7.84
CA TYR A 60 -12.29 9.60 -8.07
C TYR A 60 -13.42 9.08 -8.96
N ALA A 61 -13.14 8.06 -9.77
CA ALA A 61 -14.21 7.15 -10.14
C ALA A 61 -14.65 6.37 -8.88
N ALA A 62 -15.95 6.26 -8.64
CA ALA A 62 -16.46 5.69 -7.39
C ALA A 62 -15.92 4.28 -7.10
N SER A 63 -15.75 3.43 -8.15
CA SER A 63 -15.16 2.10 -8.01
C SER A 63 -13.75 2.14 -7.40
N TYR A 64 -12.88 3.03 -7.88
CA TYR A 64 -11.52 3.16 -7.36
C TYR A 64 -11.48 3.69 -5.94
N TYR A 65 -12.32 4.67 -5.62
CA TYR A 65 -12.43 5.16 -4.26
C TYR A 65 -12.79 4.07 -3.25
N TYR A 66 -13.82 3.27 -3.57
CA TYR A 66 -14.22 2.19 -2.68
C TYR A 66 -13.22 1.05 -2.62
N MET A 67 -12.55 0.71 -3.73
CA MET A 67 -11.46 -0.27 -3.71
C MET A 67 -10.31 0.19 -2.81
N GLU A 68 -9.85 1.42 -2.95
CA GLU A 68 -8.78 1.99 -2.14
C GLU A 68 -9.16 2.02 -0.66
N ASN A 69 -10.37 2.46 -0.34
CA ASN A 69 -10.88 2.47 1.03
C ASN A 69 -10.99 1.07 1.63
N ASN A 70 -11.47 0.09 0.86
CA ASN A 70 -11.55 -1.29 1.30
C ASN A 70 -10.15 -1.88 1.55
N CYS A 71 -9.19 -1.62 0.67
CA CYS A 71 -7.79 -2.02 0.89
C CYS A 71 -7.23 -1.40 2.17
N ALA A 72 -7.47 -0.11 2.41
CA ALA A 72 -7.02 0.56 3.62
C ALA A 72 -7.63 -0.06 4.90
N VAL A 73 -8.92 -0.40 4.87
CA VAL A 73 -9.59 -1.09 5.99
C VAL A 73 -8.99 -2.48 6.22
N LEU A 74 -8.76 -3.26 5.17
CA LEU A 74 -8.16 -4.59 5.28
C LEU A 74 -6.75 -4.51 5.83
N LEU A 75 -5.91 -3.59 5.34
CA LEU A 75 -4.55 -3.38 5.85
C LEU A 75 -4.57 -2.96 7.32
N LYS A 76 -5.47 -2.04 7.69
CA LYS A 76 -5.62 -1.62 9.09
C LYS A 76 -6.05 -2.78 10.01
N ASN A 77 -6.87 -3.70 9.52
CA ASN A 77 -7.27 -4.88 10.30
C ASN A 77 -6.13 -5.91 10.44
N LEU A 78 -5.18 -5.92 9.50
CA LEU A 78 -3.97 -6.75 9.59
C LEU A 78 -2.90 -6.13 10.51
N ASP A 79 -2.92 -4.81 10.72
CA ASP A 79 -1.95 -4.09 11.56
C ASP A 79 -2.22 -4.34 13.05
N MET A 80 -1.96 -5.58 13.45
CA MET A 80 -2.05 -6.04 14.85
C MET A 80 -0.66 -6.05 15.47
N GLN A 81 -0.60 -5.83 16.77
CA GLN A 81 0.66 -5.87 17.52
C GLN A 81 0.69 -7.11 18.42
N TYR A 82 1.83 -7.78 18.42
CA TYR A 82 2.08 -8.98 19.22
C TYR A 82 3.21 -8.70 20.23
N ASP A 83 2.98 -9.08 21.47
CA ASP A 83 3.98 -8.93 22.53
C ASP A 83 4.91 -10.16 22.56
N VAL A 84 6.04 -10.05 21.87
CA VAL A 84 7.08 -11.07 21.84
C VAL A 84 8.39 -10.48 22.36
N ALA A 85 8.99 -11.14 23.36
CA ALA A 85 10.19 -10.65 24.01
C ALA A 85 11.40 -10.62 23.04
N ASP A 86 12.19 -9.54 23.09
CA ASP A 86 13.41 -9.38 22.27
C ASP A 86 14.35 -10.57 22.36
N LYS A 87 14.52 -11.12 23.56
CA LYS A 87 15.40 -12.25 23.82
C LYS A 87 14.95 -13.49 23.04
N GLU A 88 13.67 -13.76 23.01
CA GLU A 88 13.11 -14.91 22.31
C GLU A 88 13.37 -14.80 20.79
N ILE A 89 13.11 -13.63 20.22
CA ILE A 89 13.36 -13.37 18.80
C ILE A 89 14.85 -13.53 18.48
N GLN A 90 15.71 -12.92 19.30
CA GLN A 90 17.16 -13.00 19.09
C GLN A 90 17.70 -14.44 19.19
N ASP A 91 17.24 -15.21 20.17
CA ASP A 91 17.69 -16.59 20.35
C ASP A 91 17.29 -17.48 19.17
N ARG A 92 16.12 -17.25 18.55
CA ARG A 92 15.69 -17.94 17.33
C ARG A 92 16.50 -17.49 16.11
N VAL A 93 16.66 -16.20 15.93
CA VAL A 93 17.47 -15.67 14.81
C VAL A 93 18.88 -16.21 14.89
N ARG A 94 19.53 -16.28 16.06
CA ARG A 94 20.84 -16.89 16.24
C ARG A 94 20.91 -18.36 15.81
N ARG A 95 19.84 -19.12 16.00
CA ARG A 95 19.76 -20.51 15.51
C ARG A 95 19.71 -20.53 13.98
N ILE A 96 18.93 -19.64 13.37
CA ILE A 96 18.84 -19.51 11.91
C ILE A 96 20.19 -19.10 11.34
N GLU A 97 20.88 -18.13 11.93
CA GLU A 97 22.22 -17.67 11.53
C GLU A 97 23.24 -18.83 11.56
N LYS A 98 23.22 -19.64 12.62
CA LYS A 98 24.09 -20.83 12.73
C LYS A 98 23.79 -21.88 11.66
N GLN A 99 22.53 -22.08 11.30
CA GLN A 99 22.11 -23.05 10.29
C GLN A 99 22.45 -22.59 8.86
N THR A 100 22.38 -21.29 8.61
CA THR A 100 22.56 -20.70 7.28
C THR A 100 23.98 -20.21 7.01
N GLY A 101 24.79 -20.05 8.06
CA GLY A 101 26.11 -19.43 7.98
C GLY A 101 26.09 -17.93 7.69
N MET A 102 24.91 -17.29 7.76
CA MET A 102 24.72 -15.84 7.55
C MET A 102 24.53 -15.14 8.88
N THR A 103 24.98 -13.89 8.96
CA THR A 103 24.76 -13.02 10.12
C THR A 103 23.99 -11.79 9.66
N LEU A 104 22.96 -11.42 10.40
CA LEU A 104 22.18 -10.20 10.13
C LEU A 104 22.89 -8.97 10.68
N ASP A 105 22.80 -7.87 9.96
CA ASP A 105 23.13 -6.57 10.51
C ASP A 105 22.02 -6.05 11.45
N GLU A 106 22.27 -4.94 12.14
CA GLU A 106 21.34 -4.38 13.11
C GLU A 106 19.98 -4.03 12.50
N LYS A 107 19.96 -3.42 11.30
CA LYS A 107 18.71 -3.05 10.60
C LYS A 107 17.92 -4.27 10.13
N GLN A 108 18.62 -5.31 9.69
CA GLN A 108 18.01 -6.57 9.30
C GLN A 108 17.40 -7.27 10.53
N MET A 109 18.11 -7.27 11.66
CA MET A 109 17.59 -7.78 12.92
C MET A 109 16.35 -7.01 13.39
N ASP A 110 16.35 -5.68 13.29
CA ASP A 110 15.20 -4.86 13.65
C ASP A 110 14.00 -5.15 12.73
N ALA A 111 14.24 -5.35 11.44
CA ALA A 111 13.17 -5.74 10.51
C ALA A 111 12.58 -7.12 10.85
N VAL A 112 13.38 -8.09 11.30
CA VAL A 112 12.88 -9.38 11.79
C VAL A 112 12.06 -9.22 13.07
N LYS A 113 12.53 -8.41 14.04
CA LYS A 113 11.77 -8.14 15.27
C LYS A 113 10.42 -7.51 14.94
N GLU A 114 10.42 -6.52 14.05
CA GLU A 114 9.20 -5.84 13.61
C GLU A 114 8.24 -6.81 12.90
N ALA A 115 8.75 -7.68 12.02
CA ALA A 115 7.94 -8.71 11.36
C ALA A 115 7.26 -9.67 12.35
N VAL A 116 7.94 -10.01 13.45
CA VAL A 116 7.39 -10.91 14.47
C VAL A 116 6.33 -10.23 15.34
N ARG A 117 6.44 -8.91 15.50
CA ARG A 117 5.56 -8.13 16.38
C ARG A 117 4.38 -7.48 15.66
N SER A 118 4.48 -7.30 14.35
CA SER A 118 3.48 -6.58 13.56
C SER A 118 2.75 -7.51 12.61
N GLY A 119 1.44 -7.39 12.53
CA GLY A 119 0.63 -8.13 11.55
C GLY A 119 0.79 -7.62 10.12
N LEU A 120 1.43 -6.46 9.93
CA LEU A 120 1.73 -5.87 8.64
C LEU A 120 3.12 -5.21 8.68
N LEU A 121 3.97 -5.53 7.73
CA LEU A 121 5.29 -4.93 7.60
C LEU A 121 5.62 -4.60 6.14
N VAL A 122 6.15 -3.42 5.89
CA VAL A 122 6.66 -3.00 4.57
C VAL A 122 8.18 -2.83 4.67
N ILE A 123 8.92 -3.68 3.93
CA ILE A 123 10.38 -3.63 3.88
C ILE A 123 10.82 -2.94 2.58
N THR A 124 11.47 -1.79 2.70
CA THR A 124 12.02 -1.04 1.57
C THR A 124 13.54 -0.94 1.66
N GLY A 125 14.18 -0.64 0.55
CA GLY A 125 15.63 -0.45 0.51
C GLY A 125 16.19 -0.55 -0.91
N GLY A 126 17.38 0.01 -1.12
CA GLY A 126 18.09 -0.03 -2.40
C GLY A 126 18.58 -1.43 -2.80
N PRO A 127 19.16 -1.57 -4.00
CA PRO A 127 19.83 -2.80 -4.42
C PRO A 127 20.95 -3.17 -3.45
N GLY A 128 21.14 -4.47 -3.18
CA GLY A 128 22.25 -4.95 -2.34
C GLY A 128 22.11 -4.72 -0.83
N THR A 129 21.02 -4.17 -0.32
CA THR A 129 20.79 -3.93 1.12
C THR A 129 20.39 -5.19 1.92
N GLY A 130 20.47 -6.38 1.32
CA GLY A 130 20.16 -7.62 2.00
C GLY A 130 18.68 -7.89 2.26
N LYS A 131 17.74 -7.22 1.56
CA LYS A 131 16.29 -7.46 1.70
C LYS A 131 15.91 -8.94 1.58
N THR A 132 16.47 -9.63 0.60
CA THR A 132 16.21 -11.06 0.38
C THR A 132 16.69 -11.91 1.58
N THR A 133 17.86 -11.57 2.15
CA THR A 133 18.38 -12.23 3.36
C THR A 133 17.43 -12.02 4.53
N THR A 134 16.96 -10.79 4.74
CA THR A 134 15.99 -10.46 5.79
C THR A 134 14.68 -11.21 5.61
N ILE A 135 14.10 -11.20 4.41
CA ILE A 135 12.85 -11.91 4.09
C ILE A 135 13.01 -13.43 4.32
N ASN A 136 14.11 -14.04 3.84
CA ASN A 136 14.38 -15.45 4.06
C ASN A 136 14.52 -15.80 5.55
N THR A 137 15.09 -14.90 6.35
CA THR A 137 15.19 -15.10 7.81
C THR A 137 13.82 -15.02 8.47
N ILE A 138 12.96 -14.07 8.04
CA ILE A 138 11.59 -13.96 8.53
C ILE A 138 10.78 -15.22 8.19
N ILE A 139 10.88 -15.70 6.95
CA ILE A 139 10.23 -16.95 6.53
C ILE A 139 10.66 -18.12 7.42
N ARG A 140 11.96 -18.33 7.60
CA ARG A 140 12.50 -19.41 8.45
C ARG A 140 12.07 -19.26 9.91
N TYR A 141 11.98 -18.04 10.41
CA TYR A 141 11.49 -17.77 11.74
C TYR A 141 10.04 -18.29 11.91
N PHE A 142 9.16 -17.95 11.00
CA PHE A 142 7.76 -18.39 11.06
C PHE A 142 7.57 -19.88 10.74
N GLU A 143 8.40 -20.47 9.87
CA GLU A 143 8.44 -21.93 9.68
C GLU A 143 8.78 -22.67 10.98
N MET A 144 9.75 -22.15 11.75
CA MET A 144 10.10 -22.72 13.07
C MET A 144 8.98 -22.58 14.11
N GLU A 145 8.05 -21.63 13.91
CA GLU A 145 6.81 -21.50 14.69
C GLU A 145 5.70 -22.45 14.22
N GLY A 146 5.91 -23.20 13.15
CA GLY A 146 4.91 -24.07 12.55
C GLY A 146 3.82 -23.32 11.79
N MET A 147 4.13 -22.09 11.32
CA MET A 147 3.20 -21.29 10.51
C MET A 147 3.33 -21.67 9.03
N ASP A 148 2.19 -21.69 8.33
CA ASP A 148 2.14 -21.83 6.88
C ASP A 148 2.53 -20.50 6.21
N ILE A 149 3.43 -20.58 5.22
CA ILE A 149 3.93 -19.41 4.48
C ILE A 149 3.42 -19.45 3.05
N PHE A 150 2.83 -18.35 2.61
CA PHE A 150 2.39 -18.17 1.23
C PHE A 150 3.16 -17.02 0.58
N LEU A 151 3.71 -17.27 -0.61
CA LEU A 151 4.40 -16.27 -1.43
C LEU A 151 3.56 -15.96 -2.67
N ALA A 152 3.41 -14.68 -3.00
CA ALA A 152 2.63 -14.19 -4.14
C ALA A 152 3.44 -13.25 -5.04
#